data_6c31c878fa3b81b70031d1025c8978f8
#
_entry.id   6c31c878fa3b81b70031d1025c8978f8
#
_cell.length_a   1.000
_cell.length_b   1.000
_cell.length_c   1.000
_cell.angle_alpha   90.00
_cell.angle_beta   90.00
_cell.angle_gamma   90.00
#
_symmetry.space_group_name_H-M   'P 1'
#
loop_
_entity.id
_entity.type
_entity.pdbx_description
1 polymer ?
#
loop_
_entity_poly.entity_id
_entity_poly.type
_entity_poly.pdbx_seq_one_letter_code
_entity_poly.pdbx_strand_id
1 'polypeptide(L)'
;MRITYSVNPEALVRGRKNTKNEIFNHKKNLWYPNWDEIPKEKYQLNRCSDLGEKILYTSTETDTTICELQLEKGETFTLADFVTRSENLNAIVQVIGINELSKAQKKFEKLFNDHYPKLKKDAPEEYEKNIIIDNFLSEQFQIKIASNESWKYKLTIAISQILLSNPETNGLIYPSISTNSKGANIALKPEFVDAKFYLAIVND
;
A
#
# COMPACT_ATOMS: atom_id res chain seq x y z
N MET A 1 -16.65 4.43 12.37
CA MET A 1 -16.84 3.70 11.09
C MET A 1 -15.63 4.02 10.22
N ARG A 2 -14.96 3.02 9.64
CA ARG A 2 -13.78 3.22 8.80
C ARG A 2 -14.22 3.28 7.35
N ILE A 3 -13.56 4.10 6.53
CA ILE A 3 -13.88 4.15 5.10
C ILE A 3 -13.29 2.93 4.44
N THR A 4 -14.15 2.05 3.98
CA THR A 4 -13.82 0.92 3.14
C THR A 4 -14.08 1.34 1.70
N TYR A 5 -13.12 1.17 0.85
CA TYR A 5 -13.23 1.49 -0.56
C TYR A 5 -13.19 0.22 -1.40
N SER A 6 -14.12 0.13 -2.32
CA SER A 6 -14.09 -0.90 -3.35
C SER A 6 -13.23 -0.40 -4.50
N VAL A 7 -12.07 -1.00 -4.68
CA VAL A 7 -11.16 -0.69 -5.78
C VAL A 7 -11.35 -1.74 -6.86
N ASN A 8 -11.50 -1.28 -8.11
CA ASN A 8 -11.23 -2.13 -9.26
C ASN A 8 -9.82 -1.79 -9.78
N PRO A 9 -8.78 -2.43 -9.28
CA PRO A 9 -7.43 -2.18 -9.74
C PRO A 9 -7.24 -2.91 -11.07
N GLU A 10 -7.32 -2.20 -12.19
CA GLU A 10 -7.04 -2.78 -13.51
C GLU A 10 -5.60 -3.26 -13.58
N ALA A 11 -4.67 -2.49 -13.01
CA ALA A 11 -3.28 -2.88 -12.85
C ALA A 11 -2.67 -2.26 -11.59
N LEU A 12 -1.74 -2.98 -10.99
CA LEU A 12 -0.92 -2.50 -9.87
C LEU A 12 0.55 -2.64 -10.25
N VAL A 13 1.36 -1.67 -9.86
CA VAL A 13 2.79 -1.65 -10.18
C VAL A 13 3.61 -1.88 -8.93
N ARG A 14 4.59 -2.75 -9.02
CA ARG A 14 5.62 -2.98 -8.01
C ARG A 14 6.99 -2.76 -8.59
N GLY A 15 7.85 -2.04 -7.87
CA GLY A 15 9.25 -1.87 -8.21
C GLY A 15 10.18 -2.60 -7.25
N ARG A 16 11.34 -3.02 -7.75
CA ARG A 16 12.50 -3.48 -6.96
C ARG A 16 13.78 -2.89 -7.52
N LYS A 17 14.64 -2.38 -6.65
CA LYS A 17 16.02 -2.06 -7.04
C LYS A 17 16.74 -3.34 -7.41
N ASN A 18 17.41 -3.34 -8.55
CA ASN A 18 18.29 -4.44 -8.95
C ASN A 18 19.56 -4.40 -8.07
N THR A 19 20.02 -5.55 -7.64
CA THR A 19 21.36 -5.66 -7.07
C THR A 19 22.38 -5.67 -8.20
N LYS A 20 23.63 -5.28 -7.95
CA LYS A 20 24.70 -5.27 -8.97
C LYS A 20 24.70 -6.59 -9.73
N ASN A 21 24.42 -6.53 -11.04
CA ASN A 21 24.37 -7.65 -12.00
C ASN A 21 23.16 -8.60 -11.87
N GLU A 22 22.09 -8.27 -11.13
CA GLU A 22 20.93 -9.11 -10.99
C GLU A 22 19.69 -8.39 -11.52
N ILE A 23 19.11 -8.91 -12.58
CA ILE A 23 17.82 -8.51 -13.12
C ILE A 23 16.78 -9.50 -12.58
N PHE A 24 15.69 -8.99 -12.02
CA PHE A 24 14.63 -9.83 -11.50
C PHE A 24 13.70 -10.32 -12.62
N ASN A 25 14.03 -11.44 -13.23
CA ASN A 25 13.26 -12.06 -14.33
C ASN A 25 12.35 -13.21 -13.88
N HIS A 26 12.38 -13.56 -12.60
CA HIS A 26 11.52 -14.61 -12.04
C HIS A 26 10.37 -14.03 -11.22
N LYS A 27 9.15 -14.51 -11.48
CA LYS A 27 7.92 -14.12 -10.76
C LYS A 27 8.11 -14.11 -9.24
N LYS A 28 8.77 -15.12 -8.66
CA LYS A 28 9.00 -15.22 -7.21
C LYS A 28 9.77 -14.04 -6.62
N ASN A 29 10.62 -13.39 -7.41
CA ASN A 29 11.43 -12.26 -6.97
C ASN A 29 10.62 -10.95 -6.93
N LEU A 30 9.53 -10.88 -7.67
CA LEU A 30 8.65 -9.71 -7.81
C LEU A 30 7.34 -9.85 -7.05
N TRP A 31 7.04 -11.07 -6.54
CA TRP A 31 5.90 -11.35 -5.67
C TRP A 31 6.17 -10.85 -4.25
N TYR A 32 5.23 -11.01 -3.32
CA TYR A 32 5.53 -10.77 -1.90
C TYR A 32 6.64 -11.72 -1.42
N PRO A 33 7.40 -11.38 -0.34
CA PRO A 33 8.53 -12.19 0.10
C PRO A 33 8.10 -13.62 0.48
N ASN A 34 8.82 -14.62 -0.01
CA ASN A 34 8.73 -15.99 0.51
C ASN A 34 9.75 -16.16 1.65
N TRP A 35 9.32 -15.87 2.86
CA TRP A 35 10.18 -15.89 4.04
C TRP A 35 10.79 -17.27 4.33
N ASP A 36 10.17 -18.36 3.85
CA ASP A 36 10.69 -19.71 4.02
C ASP A 36 12.01 -19.92 3.24
N GLU A 37 12.23 -19.13 2.17
CA GLU A 37 13.44 -19.16 1.34
C GLU A 37 14.46 -18.06 1.72
N ILE A 38 14.15 -17.20 2.68
CA ILE A 38 14.98 -16.05 3.06
C ILE A 38 15.55 -16.27 4.47
N PRO A 39 16.86 -16.11 4.69
CA PRO A 39 17.46 -16.20 6.02
C PRO A 39 16.83 -15.20 7.00
N LYS A 40 16.55 -15.63 8.24
CA LYS A 40 15.84 -14.83 9.25
C LYS A 40 16.51 -13.50 9.57
N GLU A 41 17.82 -13.42 9.48
CA GLU A 41 18.61 -12.20 9.67
C GLU A 41 18.36 -11.12 8.60
N LYS A 42 17.71 -11.49 7.49
CA LYS A 42 17.29 -10.59 6.43
C LYS A 42 15.84 -10.14 6.57
N TYR A 43 15.12 -10.61 7.59
CA TYR A 43 13.76 -10.19 7.84
C TYR A 43 13.77 -8.72 8.28
N GLN A 44 12.83 -7.96 7.74
CA GLN A 44 12.73 -6.52 8.01
C GLN A 44 11.29 -6.15 8.37
N LEU A 45 11.19 -5.21 9.31
CA LEU A 45 9.94 -4.54 9.58
C LEU A 45 9.63 -3.58 8.42
N ASN A 46 8.40 -3.60 7.95
CA ASN A 46 7.91 -2.65 6.97
C ASN A 46 6.66 -1.98 7.50
N ARG A 47 6.15 -0.98 6.79
CA ARG A 47 5.03 -0.16 7.26
C ARG A 47 3.78 -0.94 7.64
N CYS A 48 3.47 -2.02 6.94
CA CYS A 48 2.28 -2.83 7.17
C CYS A 48 2.57 -4.30 7.50
N SER A 49 3.83 -4.70 7.69
CA SER A 49 4.19 -6.10 7.95
C SER A 49 5.27 -6.24 8.99
N ASP A 50 5.06 -7.15 9.93
CA ASP A 50 6.04 -7.57 10.93
C ASP A 50 7.08 -8.53 10.30
N LEU A 51 8.07 -8.93 11.11
CA LEU A 51 9.09 -9.90 10.70
C LEU A 51 8.44 -11.22 10.25
N GLY A 52 8.70 -11.61 9.01
CA GLY A 52 8.16 -12.85 8.45
C GLY A 52 6.69 -12.76 7.98
N GLU A 53 6.01 -11.63 8.13
CA GLU A 53 4.68 -11.43 7.54
C GLU A 53 4.78 -11.17 6.04
N LYS A 54 3.86 -11.80 5.28
CA LYS A 54 3.77 -11.66 3.81
C LYS A 54 2.77 -10.58 3.46
N ILE A 55 3.21 -9.52 2.81
CA ILE A 55 2.36 -8.45 2.26
C ILE A 55 2.90 -8.07 0.88
N LEU A 56 2.04 -7.92 -0.11
CA LEU A 56 2.41 -7.36 -1.40
C LEU A 56 2.28 -5.84 -1.34
N TYR A 57 3.39 -5.13 -1.51
CA TYR A 57 3.44 -3.67 -1.63
C TYR A 57 3.47 -3.28 -3.09
N THR A 58 2.53 -2.43 -3.48
CA THR A 58 2.37 -1.90 -4.84
C THR A 58 1.92 -0.45 -4.81
N SER A 59 1.79 0.17 -5.98
CA SER A 59 1.02 1.40 -6.17
C SER A 59 0.11 1.28 -7.40
N THR A 60 -0.77 2.25 -7.60
CA THR A 60 -1.61 2.34 -8.80
C THR A 60 -0.91 3.08 -9.94
N GLU A 61 0.26 3.66 -9.69
CA GLU A 61 0.95 4.55 -10.60
C GLU A 61 2.45 4.21 -10.66
N THR A 62 2.96 4.10 -11.87
CA THR A 62 4.39 3.82 -12.12
C THR A 62 5.30 4.87 -11.49
N ASP A 63 4.95 6.15 -11.63
CA ASP A 63 5.75 7.25 -11.07
C ASP A 63 5.83 7.17 -9.54
N THR A 64 4.73 6.82 -8.88
CA THR A 64 4.72 6.59 -7.42
C THR A 64 5.66 5.45 -7.05
N THR A 65 5.60 4.33 -7.79
CA THR A 65 6.48 3.17 -7.58
C THR A 65 7.95 3.55 -7.74
N ILE A 66 8.30 4.29 -8.78
CA ILE A 66 9.69 4.73 -9.03
C ILE A 66 10.17 5.66 -7.90
N CYS A 67 9.35 6.62 -7.46
CA CYS A 67 9.67 7.49 -6.33
C CYS A 67 9.92 6.71 -5.04
N GLU A 68 9.14 5.65 -4.78
CA GLU A 68 9.31 4.80 -3.58
C GLU A 68 10.62 4.01 -3.60
N LEU A 69 11.18 3.73 -4.76
CA LEU A 69 12.47 3.06 -4.87
C LEU A 69 13.65 3.94 -4.41
N GLN A 70 13.50 5.28 -4.37
CA GLN A 70 14.56 6.21 -3.97
C GLN A 70 15.90 5.91 -4.67
N LEU A 71 15.85 5.83 -6.01
CA LEU A 71 17.00 5.45 -6.82
C LEU A 71 18.10 6.51 -6.78
N GLU A 72 19.34 6.05 -6.69
CA GLU A 72 20.53 6.86 -6.90
C GLU A 72 20.98 6.82 -8.37
N LYS A 73 21.80 7.78 -8.76
CA LYS A 73 22.33 7.83 -10.14
C LYS A 73 23.13 6.57 -10.47
N GLY A 74 22.70 5.86 -11.51
CA GLY A 74 23.34 4.63 -11.98
C GLY A 74 22.76 3.35 -11.35
N GLU A 75 21.80 3.45 -10.43
CA GLU A 75 21.03 2.28 -10.00
C GLU A 75 20.02 1.89 -11.07
N THR A 76 19.81 0.60 -11.23
CA THR A 76 18.78 0.01 -12.07
C THR A 76 17.68 -0.60 -11.22
N PHE A 77 16.51 -0.81 -11.82
CA PHE A 77 15.34 -1.35 -11.14
C PHE A 77 14.51 -2.19 -12.10
N THR A 78 13.70 -3.06 -11.54
CA THR A 78 12.73 -3.84 -12.29
C THR A 78 11.32 -3.43 -11.86
N LEU A 79 10.43 -3.16 -12.83
CA LEU A 79 9.00 -2.94 -12.61
C LEU A 79 8.23 -4.20 -12.96
N ALA A 80 7.20 -4.46 -12.18
CA ALA A 80 6.30 -5.58 -12.36
C ALA A 80 4.85 -5.09 -12.35
N ASP A 81 4.12 -5.39 -13.43
CA ASP A 81 2.70 -5.10 -13.54
C ASP A 81 1.88 -6.31 -13.11
N PHE A 82 1.08 -6.11 -12.08
CA PHE A 82 0.10 -7.07 -11.58
C PHE A 82 -1.26 -6.75 -12.17
N VAL A 83 -1.78 -7.65 -12.98
CA VAL A 83 -3.07 -7.50 -13.65
C VAL A 83 -4.09 -8.44 -13.02
N THR A 84 -5.32 -7.99 -12.95
CA THR A 84 -6.42 -8.80 -12.39
C THR A 84 -6.79 -9.94 -13.31
N ARG A 85 -7.17 -11.08 -12.71
CA ARG A 85 -7.68 -12.26 -13.45
C ARG A 85 -9.12 -12.08 -13.92
N SER A 86 -9.81 -11.04 -13.46
CA SER A 86 -11.21 -10.76 -13.76
C SER A 86 -11.41 -9.29 -14.01
N GLU A 87 -12.13 -8.92 -15.05
CA GLU A 87 -12.46 -7.53 -15.41
C GLU A 87 -13.30 -6.81 -14.33
N ASN A 88 -14.02 -7.56 -13.50
CA ASN A 88 -14.87 -7.02 -12.44
C ASN A 88 -14.33 -7.35 -11.04
N LEU A 89 -13.02 -7.21 -10.84
CA LEU A 89 -12.44 -7.42 -9.53
C LEU A 89 -12.89 -6.32 -8.55
N ASN A 90 -13.50 -6.75 -7.46
CA ASN A 90 -13.88 -5.88 -6.37
C ASN A 90 -12.97 -6.17 -5.16
N ALA A 91 -12.00 -5.30 -4.92
CA ALA A 91 -11.13 -5.37 -3.76
C ALA A 91 -11.65 -4.44 -2.67
N ILE A 92 -11.95 -4.99 -1.50
CA ILE A 92 -12.31 -4.20 -0.33
C ILE A 92 -11.04 -3.78 0.40
N VAL A 93 -10.74 -2.50 0.40
CA VAL A 93 -9.54 -1.95 1.06
C VAL A 93 -9.91 -0.89 2.08
N GLN A 94 -9.13 -0.80 3.15
CA GLN A 94 -9.22 0.31 4.10
C GLN A 94 -8.37 1.48 3.60
N VAL A 95 -8.93 2.68 3.61
CA VAL A 95 -8.21 3.90 3.21
C VAL A 95 -7.71 4.61 4.47
N ILE A 96 -6.42 4.87 4.51
CA ILE A 96 -5.73 5.64 5.54
C ILE A 96 -5.35 6.99 4.94
N GLY A 97 -5.65 8.08 5.65
CA GLY A 97 -5.32 9.42 5.18
C GLY A 97 -6.17 9.87 3.99
N ILE A 98 -7.45 9.55 3.99
CA ILE A 98 -8.38 9.95 2.92
C ILE A 98 -8.38 11.47 2.69
N ASN A 99 -8.25 12.26 3.77
CA ASN A 99 -8.20 13.71 3.69
C ASN A 99 -6.97 14.19 2.88
N GLU A 100 -5.81 13.55 3.07
CA GLU A 100 -4.61 13.88 2.29
C GLU A 100 -4.71 13.38 0.85
N LEU A 101 -5.15 12.15 0.65
CA LEU A 101 -5.32 11.55 -0.68
C LEU A 101 -6.36 12.31 -1.52
N SER A 102 -7.42 12.84 -0.90
CA SER A 102 -8.47 13.58 -1.59
C SER A 102 -7.97 14.90 -2.19
N LYS A 103 -6.95 15.53 -1.61
CA LYS A 103 -6.34 16.76 -2.12
C LYS A 103 -5.52 16.51 -3.40
N ALA A 104 -5.04 15.29 -3.60
CA ALA A 104 -4.11 14.95 -4.68
C ALA A 104 -4.74 14.13 -5.81
N GLN A 105 -5.76 13.33 -5.53
CA GLN A 105 -6.31 12.37 -6.48
C GLN A 105 -7.84 12.43 -6.54
N LYS A 106 -8.38 12.72 -7.74
CA LYS A 106 -9.83 12.85 -8.00
C LYS A 106 -10.67 11.67 -7.51
N LYS A 107 -10.16 10.44 -7.59
CA LYS A 107 -10.87 9.25 -7.10
C LYS A 107 -11.12 9.29 -5.60
N PHE A 108 -10.14 9.77 -4.82
CA PHE A 108 -10.26 9.93 -3.37
C PHE A 108 -11.02 11.21 -2.99
N GLU A 109 -10.91 12.29 -3.80
CA GLU A 109 -11.74 13.48 -3.65
C GLU A 109 -13.22 13.13 -3.76
N LYS A 110 -13.60 12.36 -4.78
CA LYS A 110 -14.97 11.88 -4.94
C LYS A 110 -15.41 11.05 -3.73
N LEU A 111 -14.61 10.09 -3.30
CA LEU A 111 -14.91 9.24 -2.14
C LEU A 111 -15.09 10.07 -0.86
N PHE A 112 -14.22 11.05 -0.64
CA PHE A 112 -14.31 11.98 0.49
C PHE A 112 -15.61 12.79 0.44
N ASN A 113 -15.92 13.38 -0.72
CA ASN A 113 -17.09 14.22 -0.92
C ASN A 113 -18.41 13.43 -0.86
N ASP A 114 -18.42 12.18 -1.28
CA ASP A 114 -19.60 11.33 -1.20
C ASP A 114 -19.91 10.88 0.24
N HIS A 115 -18.91 10.77 1.09
CA HIS A 115 -19.05 10.19 2.42
C HIS A 115 -19.07 11.23 3.55
N TYR A 116 -18.08 12.10 3.62
CA TYR A 116 -17.88 12.95 4.79
C TYR A 116 -18.93 14.06 4.99
N PRO A 117 -19.41 14.77 3.94
CA PRO A 117 -20.48 15.76 4.11
C PRO A 117 -21.77 15.14 4.64
N LYS A 118 -22.10 13.92 4.16
CA LYS A 118 -23.26 13.19 4.67
C LYS A 118 -23.08 12.78 6.12
N LEU A 119 -21.92 12.21 6.47
CA LEU A 119 -21.61 11.84 7.86
C LEU A 119 -21.65 13.07 8.78
N LYS A 120 -21.11 14.21 8.36
CA LYS A 120 -21.14 15.46 9.14
C LYS A 120 -22.55 15.96 9.41
N LYS A 121 -23.46 15.78 8.44
CA LYS A 121 -24.86 16.18 8.56
C LYS A 121 -25.65 15.20 9.47
N ASP A 122 -25.47 13.90 9.23
CA ASP A 122 -26.33 12.86 9.84
C ASP A 122 -25.81 12.43 11.23
N ALA A 123 -24.49 12.51 11.47
CA ALA A 123 -23.84 12.07 12.71
C ALA A 123 -22.57 12.92 13.00
N PRO A 124 -22.72 14.19 13.42
CA PRO A 124 -21.59 15.12 13.57
C PRO A 124 -20.54 14.65 14.58
N GLU A 125 -20.91 14.02 15.66
CA GLU A 125 -19.94 13.48 16.64
C GLU A 125 -19.10 12.36 16.03
N GLU A 126 -19.68 11.49 15.23
CA GLU A 126 -18.96 10.43 14.53
C GLU A 126 -18.06 11.01 13.43
N TYR A 127 -18.49 12.06 12.76
CA TYR A 127 -17.65 12.80 11.81
C TYR A 127 -16.38 13.31 12.50
N GLU A 128 -16.49 14.01 13.63
CA GLU A 128 -15.35 14.56 14.37
C GLU A 128 -14.38 13.44 14.81
N LYS A 129 -14.91 12.34 15.36
CA LYS A 129 -14.09 11.19 15.75
C LYS A 129 -13.36 10.58 14.55
N ASN A 130 -14.04 10.42 13.42
CA ASN A 130 -13.44 9.86 12.21
C ASN A 130 -12.33 10.75 11.65
N ILE A 131 -12.51 12.06 11.63
CA ILE A 131 -11.49 13.01 11.18
C ILE A 131 -10.25 12.96 12.08
N ILE A 132 -10.44 12.95 13.41
CA ILE A 132 -9.31 12.85 14.35
C ILE A 132 -8.53 11.56 14.14
N ILE A 133 -9.23 10.43 13.99
CA ILE A 133 -8.60 9.13 13.77
C ILE A 133 -7.88 9.10 12.41
N ASP A 134 -8.52 9.58 11.34
CA ASP A 134 -7.93 9.59 10.00
C ASP A 134 -6.66 10.45 9.94
N ASN A 135 -6.70 11.64 10.55
CA ASN A 135 -5.53 12.51 10.64
C ASN A 135 -4.39 11.84 11.41
N PHE A 136 -4.68 11.25 12.58
CA PHE A 136 -3.69 10.52 13.36
C PHE A 136 -3.07 9.37 12.55
N LEU A 137 -3.89 8.53 11.91
CA LEU A 137 -3.40 7.42 11.09
C LEU A 137 -2.57 7.93 9.92
N SER A 138 -3.03 8.99 9.26
CA SER A 138 -2.31 9.63 8.15
C SER A 138 -0.92 10.11 8.58
N GLU A 139 -0.83 10.81 9.70
CA GLU A 139 0.44 11.27 10.27
C GLU A 139 1.39 10.10 10.53
N GLN A 140 0.91 9.02 11.18
CA GLN A 140 1.75 7.86 11.48
C GLN A 140 2.26 7.16 10.21
N PHE A 141 1.40 7.06 9.19
CA PHE A 141 1.77 6.45 7.91
C PHE A 141 2.65 7.34 7.03
N GLN A 142 2.79 8.61 7.34
CA GLN A 142 3.64 9.57 6.63
C GLN A 142 4.99 9.85 7.34
N ILE A 143 5.26 9.25 8.49
CA ILE A 143 6.57 9.38 9.14
C ILE A 143 7.63 8.73 8.25
N LYS A 144 8.64 9.53 7.83
CA LYS A 144 9.82 9.01 7.15
C LYS A 144 10.72 8.31 8.16
N ILE A 145 10.96 7.02 7.96
CA ILE A 145 11.73 6.18 8.86
C ILE A 145 13.03 5.77 8.14
N ALA A 146 14.17 6.06 8.77
CA ALA A 146 15.47 5.65 8.25
C ALA A 146 15.65 4.12 8.37
N SER A 147 16.45 3.52 7.50
CA SER A 147 16.66 2.07 7.45
C SER A 147 17.17 1.46 8.77
N ASN A 148 17.95 2.21 9.54
CA ASN A 148 18.45 1.80 10.87
C ASN A 148 17.43 2.02 12.01
N GLU A 149 16.26 2.58 11.71
CA GLU A 149 15.20 2.88 12.69
C GLU A 149 13.91 2.08 12.42
N SER A 150 13.99 0.96 11.72
CA SER A 150 12.83 0.16 11.30
C SER A 150 11.90 -0.25 12.47
N TRP A 151 12.40 -0.28 13.71
CA TRP A 151 11.58 -0.51 14.90
C TRP A 151 10.43 0.51 15.08
N LYS A 152 10.56 1.70 14.51
CA LYS A 152 9.50 2.73 14.51
C LYS A 152 8.26 2.31 13.70
N TYR A 153 8.37 1.31 12.82
CA TYR A 153 7.22 0.74 12.14
C TYR A 153 6.25 -0.03 13.05
N LYS A 154 6.64 -0.38 14.27
CA LYS A 154 5.79 -1.20 15.18
C LYS A 154 4.39 -0.63 15.36
N LEU A 155 4.23 0.70 15.43
CA LEU A 155 2.92 1.32 15.55
C LEU A 155 2.07 1.12 14.29
N THR A 156 2.62 1.40 13.11
CA THR A 156 1.90 1.23 11.85
C THR A 156 1.64 -0.25 11.54
N ILE A 157 2.52 -1.15 11.95
CA ILE A 157 2.30 -2.60 11.91
C ILE A 157 1.10 -3.01 12.74
N ALA A 158 1.05 -2.60 14.02
CA ALA A 158 -0.08 -2.92 14.90
C ALA A 158 -1.41 -2.37 14.35
N ILE A 159 -1.39 -1.15 13.82
CA ILE A 159 -2.56 -0.56 13.14
C ILE A 159 -2.96 -1.42 11.93
N SER A 160 -1.99 -1.78 11.09
CA SER A 160 -2.25 -2.60 9.89
C SER A 160 -2.83 -3.96 10.24
N GLN A 161 -2.29 -4.63 11.25
CA GLN A 161 -2.80 -5.92 11.73
C GLN A 161 -4.26 -5.81 12.19
N ILE A 162 -4.60 -4.76 12.95
CA ILE A 162 -5.99 -4.50 13.37
C ILE A 162 -6.91 -4.24 12.16
N LEU A 163 -6.45 -3.45 11.19
CA LEU A 163 -7.24 -3.11 10.00
C LEU A 163 -7.43 -4.32 9.08
N LEU A 164 -6.41 -5.15 8.94
CA LEU A 164 -6.40 -6.34 8.11
C LEU A 164 -7.01 -7.57 8.81
N SER A 165 -7.28 -7.52 10.12
CA SER A 165 -7.91 -8.64 10.85
C SER A 165 -9.33 -8.95 10.37
N ASN A 166 -10.04 -7.99 9.78
CA ASN A 166 -11.31 -8.26 9.13
C ASN A 166 -11.08 -9.14 7.89
N PRO A 167 -11.70 -10.33 7.81
CA PRO A 167 -11.53 -11.25 6.68
C PRO A 167 -12.01 -10.66 5.34
N GLU A 168 -12.97 -9.75 5.36
CA GLU A 168 -13.45 -9.07 4.15
C GLU A 168 -12.47 -8.02 3.61
N THR A 169 -11.55 -7.51 4.45
CA THR A 169 -10.56 -6.52 4.04
C THR A 169 -9.43 -7.20 3.29
N ASN A 170 -9.22 -6.81 2.04
CA ASN A 170 -8.18 -7.38 1.16
C ASN A 170 -6.86 -6.63 1.24
N GLY A 171 -6.86 -5.39 1.72
CA GLY A 171 -5.65 -4.57 1.81
C GLY A 171 -5.86 -3.19 2.41
N LEU A 172 -4.79 -2.40 2.38
CA LEU A 172 -4.74 -1.01 2.84
C LEU A 172 -4.28 -0.11 1.70
N ILE A 173 -4.85 1.11 1.62
CA ILE A 173 -4.33 2.20 0.79
C ILE A 173 -3.90 3.33 1.72
N TYR A 174 -2.73 3.91 1.46
CA TYR A 174 -2.19 5.02 2.26
C TYR A 174 -1.32 5.95 1.40
N PRO A 175 -1.16 7.24 1.81
CA PRO A 175 -0.38 8.21 1.05
C PRO A 175 1.09 7.80 0.89
N SER A 176 1.65 8.04 -0.30
CA SER A 176 3.08 7.87 -0.55
C SER A 176 3.86 9.06 0.00
N ILE A 177 4.84 8.78 0.88
CA ILE A 177 5.76 9.80 1.41
C ILE A 177 6.69 10.30 0.30
N SER A 178 7.15 9.41 -0.55
CA SER A 178 8.13 9.71 -1.59
C SER A 178 7.58 10.66 -2.65
N THR A 179 6.25 10.75 -2.78
CA THR A 179 5.57 11.68 -3.69
C THR A 179 4.93 12.88 -2.98
N ASN A 180 5.23 13.11 -1.67
CA ASN A 180 4.54 14.11 -0.85
C ASN A 180 3.01 13.95 -0.91
N SER A 181 2.53 12.75 -0.72
CA SER A 181 1.10 12.36 -0.74
C SER A 181 0.37 12.52 -2.09
N LYS A 182 1.09 12.83 -3.18
CA LYS A 182 0.48 12.90 -4.52
C LYS A 182 0.11 11.53 -5.07
N GLY A 183 0.84 10.48 -4.68
CA GLY A 183 0.57 9.09 -5.01
C GLY A 183 0.05 8.30 -3.81
N ALA A 184 -0.44 7.09 -4.06
CA ALA A 184 -0.90 6.16 -3.04
C ALA A 184 -0.21 4.81 -3.15
N ASN A 185 0.19 4.27 -2.00
CA ASN A 185 0.68 2.91 -1.86
C ASN A 185 -0.47 1.97 -1.49
N ILE A 186 -0.36 0.74 -1.94
CA ILE A 186 -1.31 -0.33 -1.65
C ILE A 186 -0.57 -1.51 -1.04
N ALA A 187 -1.03 -1.96 0.12
CA ALA A 187 -0.56 -3.17 0.79
C ALA A 187 -1.66 -4.22 0.73
N LEU A 188 -1.43 -5.34 0.07
CA LEU A 188 -2.42 -6.40 -0.16
C LEU A 188 -2.09 -7.68 0.58
N LYS A 189 -3.12 -8.37 1.07
CA LYS A 189 -3.02 -9.70 1.65
C LYS A 189 -2.59 -10.73 0.62
N PRO A 190 -1.70 -11.68 1.00
CA PRO A 190 -1.19 -12.73 0.10
C PRO A 190 -2.29 -13.56 -0.56
N GLU A 191 -3.27 -14.01 0.23
CA GLU A 191 -4.36 -14.85 -0.24
C GLU A 191 -5.23 -14.16 -1.30
N PHE A 192 -5.40 -12.84 -1.18
CA PHE A 192 -6.12 -12.06 -2.17
C PHE A 192 -5.29 -11.90 -3.46
N VAL A 193 -3.99 -11.65 -3.31
CA VAL A 193 -3.07 -11.51 -4.45
C VAL A 193 -3.01 -12.82 -5.26
N ASP A 194 -2.82 -13.95 -4.59
CA ASP A 194 -2.71 -15.27 -5.24
C ASP A 194 -3.99 -15.65 -5.99
N ALA A 195 -5.14 -15.33 -5.40
CA ALA A 195 -6.44 -15.65 -6.01
C ALA A 195 -6.80 -14.73 -7.18
N LYS A 196 -6.37 -13.47 -7.17
CA LYS A 196 -6.95 -12.42 -8.02
C LYS A 196 -6.00 -11.79 -9.03
N PHE A 197 -4.69 -11.95 -8.86
CA PHE A 197 -3.71 -11.30 -9.75
C PHE A 197 -2.79 -12.31 -10.46
N TYR A 198 -2.21 -11.86 -11.53
CA TYR A 198 -1.06 -12.48 -12.18
C TYR A 198 -0.03 -11.41 -12.56
N LEU A 199 1.20 -11.79 -12.68
CA LEU A 199 2.27 -10.94 -13.18
C LEU A 199 2.18 -10.92 -14.71
N ALA A 200 1.90 -9.75 -15.28
CA ALA A 200 1.68 -9.59 -16.72
C ALA A 200 2.95 -9.17 -17.46
N ILE A 201 3.60 -8.12 -16.94
CA ILE A 201 4.75 -7.48 -17.59
C ILE A 201 5.85 -7.29 -16.56
N VAL A 202 7.10 -7.47 -17.01
CA VAL A 202 8.30 -7.13 -16.26
C VAL A 202 9.14 -6.24 -17.16
N ASN A 203 9.45 -5.02 -16.68
CA ASN A 203 10.25 -4.03 -17.39
C ASN A 203 11.49 -3.70 -16.55
N ASP A 204 12.63 -3.57 -17.19
CA ASP A 204 13.94 -3.23 -16.60
C ASP A 204 14.37 -1.82 -17.00
#